data_a13fa7bf227b1b82f6c502f329bc8fa2
#
_entry.id   a13fa7bf227b1b82f6c502f329bc8fa2
#
_cell.length_a   1.000
_cell.length_b   1.000
_cell.length_c   1.000
_cell.angle_alpha   90.00
_cell.angle_beta   90.00
_cell.angle_gamma   90.00
#
_symmetry.space_group_name_H-M   'P 1'
#
loop_
_entity.id
_entity.type
_entity.pdbx_description
1 polymer ?
#
loop_
_entity_poly.entity_id
_entity_poly.type
_entity_poly.pdbx_seq_one_letter_code
_entity_poly.pdbx_strand_id
1 'polypeptide(L)'
;MGQRIPTAQYLDSYVLFTDPTYSETSLNVIRHPDKDGKFADVTLDCAGTLSGWTPLGPYEWTRVDMVTGDFQSVNGCANGRHEMKSDLPFGVTVWGWGSFASLSVSTSYVSYAYPAGASVQPINEVVVPPVPK
;
A
#
# COMPACT_ATOMS: atom_id res chain seq x y z
N MET A 1 -13.33 6.09 -5.61
CA MET A 1 -12.22 6.72 -4.85
C MET A 1 -11.97 5.94 -3.58
N GLY A 2 -10.73 5.52 -3.38
CA GLY A 2 -10.36 4.80 -2.19
C GLY A 2 -10.35 5.67 -0.94
N GLN A 3 -10.52 5.05 0.21
CA GLN A 3 -10.38 5.73 1.48
C GLN A 3 -8.92 6.09 1.72
N ARG A 4 -8.68 7.28 2.19
CA ARG A 4 -7.35 7.72 2.60
C ARG A 4 -7.13 7.40 4.07
N ILE A 5 -6.03 6.75 4.37
CA ILE A 5 -5.60 6.53 5.74
C ILE A 5 -4.91 7.82 6.23
N PRO A 6 -5.31 8.37 7.39
CA PRO A 6 -4.60 9.49 7.97
C PRO A 6 -3.12 9.16 8.20
N THR A 7 -2.23 10.13 8.01
CA THR A 7 -0.78 9.92 8.16
C THR A 7 -0.40 9.43 9.56
N ALA A 8 -1.18 9.78 10.58
CA ALA A 8 -0.97 9.28 11.94
C ALA A 8 -1.14 7.77 12.08
N GLN A 9 -1.76 7.12 11.08
CA GLN A 9 -1.97 5.68 11.06
C GLN A 9 -1.01 4.94 10.14
N TYR A 10 -0.04 5.62 9.53
CA TYR A 10 0.95 4.98 8.69
C TYR A 10 1.87 4.09 9.51
N LEU A 11 2.29 3.01 8.89
CA LEU A 11 3.22 2.04 9.47
C LEU A 11 4.56 2.13 8.75
N ASP A 12 5.61 1.68 9.40
CA ASP A 12 6.94 1.56 8.79
C ASP A 12 7.19 0.19 8.16
N SER A 13 6.27 -0.73 8.34
CA SER A 13 6.31 -2.04 7.69
C SER A 13 4.91 -2.56 7.41
N TYR A 14 4.77 -3.27 6.31
CA TYR A 14 3.51 -3.87 5.90
C TYR A 14 3.72 -5.29 5.41
N VAL A 15 2.77 -6.16 5.71
CA VAL A 15 2.55 -7.41 4.99
C VAL A 15 1.25 -7.25 4.23
N LEU A 16 1.30 -7.40 2.92
CA LEU A 16 0.13 -7.22 2.06
C LEU A 16 -0.09 -8.43 1.17
N PHE A 17 -1.32 -8.59 0.75
CA PHE A 17 -1.71 -9.67 -0.15
C PHE A 17 -2.41 -9.08 -1.35
N THR A 18 -2.10 -9.62 -2.53
CA THR A 18 -2.77 -9.24 -3.78
C THR A 18 -3.51 -10.44 -4.35
N ASP A 19 -4.67 -10.18 -4.91
CA ASP A 19 -5.55 -11.25 -5.41
C ASP A 19 -5.04 -11.78 -6.74
N PRO A 20 -4.68 -13.07 -6.83
CA PRO A 20 -4.14 -13.65 -8.06
C PRO A 20 -5.15 -13.78 -9.20
N THR A 21 -6.43 -13.55 -8.94
CA THR A 21 -7.46 -13.62 -9.99
C THR A 21 -7.56 -12.35 -10.82
N TYR A 22 -6.89 -11.27 -10.40
CA TYR A 22 -6.88 -10.00 -11.14
C TYR A 22 -5.69 -9.95 -12.09
N SER A 23 -5.95 -9.56 -13.34
CA SER A 23 -4.93 -9.52 -14.39
C SER A 23 -3.96 -8.36 -14.22
N GLU A 24 -4.33 -7.34 -13.46
CA GLU A 24 -3.49 -6.20 -13.18
C GLU A 24 -3.52 -5.87 -11.69
N THR A 25 -2.35 -5.61 -11.13
CA THR A 25 -2.20 -5.24 -9.71
C THR A 25 -1.15 -4.16 -9.59
N SER A 26 -1.49 -3.10 -8.89
CA SER A 26 -0.56 -2.00 -8.60
C SER A 26 -0.68 -1.54 -7.16
N LEU A 27 0.37 -0.91 -6.68
CA LEU A 27 0.42 -0.29 -5.37
C LEU A 27 0.59 1.22 -5.54
N ASN A 28 -0.15 1.99 -4.76
CA ASN A 28 0.12 3.41 -4.58
C ASN A 28 0.77 3.58 -3.22
N VAL A 29 1.96 4.17 -3.21
CA VAL A 29 2.76 4.33 -2.00
C VAL A 29 2.97 5.81 -1.76
N ILE A 30 2.66 6.26 -0.54
CA ILE A 30 2.88 7.65 -0.12
C ILE A 30 3.85 7.63 1.05
N ARG A 31 4.93 8.38 0.94
CA ARG A 31 5.88 8.51 2.03
C ARG A 31 5.88 9.91 2.63
N HIS A 32 6.16 9.94 3.90
CA HIS A 32 6.13 11.12 4.74
C HIS A 32 7.57 11.53 5.07
N PRO A 33 7.93 12.81 5.02
CA PRO A 33 9.27 13.24 5.42
C PRO A 33 9.43 13.18 6.93
N ASP A 34 10.68 13.12 7.38
CA ASP A 34 11.00 13.33 8.78
C ASP A 34 10.86 14.81 9.17
N LYS A 35 11.17 15.13 10.43
CA LYS A 35 11.08 16.52 10.92
C LYS A 35 12.04 17.48 10.22
N ASP A 36 13.09 16.97 9.57
CA ASP A 36 14.06 17.74 8.80
C ASP A 36 13.72 17.82 7.31
N GLY A 37 12.58 17.28 6.92
CA GLY A 37 12.12 17.26 5.54
C GLY A 37 12.77 16.20 4.67
N LYS A 38 13.45 15.22 5.26
CA LYS A 38 14.10 14.14 4.54
C LYS A 38 13.22 12.92 4.42
N PHE A 39 13.24 12.28 3.26
CA PHE A 39 12.51 11.06 2.99
C PHE A 39 13.40 9.84 3.19
N ALA A 40 12.83 8.76 3.72
CA ALA A 40 13.49 7.47 3.83
C ALA A 40 13.14 6.59 2.64
N ASP A 41 14.03 5.67 2.30
CA ASP A 41 13.75 4.69 1.26
C ASP A 41 12.66 3.72 1.70
N VAL A 42 11.80 3.37 0.75
CA VAL A 42 10.77 2.33 0.93
C VAL A 42 11.17 1.14 0.07
N THR A 43 11.22 -0.03 0.67
CA THR A 43 11.57 -1.26 -0.04
C THR A 43 10.38 -2.19 -0.15
N LEU A 44 10.27 -2.85 -1.30
CA LEU A 44 9.30 -3.90 -1.56
C LEU A 44 10.08 -5.18 -1.85
N ASP A 45 9.67 -6.29 -1.26
CA ASP A 45 10.43 -7.55 -1.32
C ASP A 45 10.78 -7.99 -2.74
N CYS A 46 9.88 -7.80 -3.69
CA CYS A 46 10.10 -8.21 -5.08
C CYS A 46 10.78 -7.14 -5.95
N ALA A 47 10.64 -5.87 -5.60
CA ALA A 47 11.13 -4.75 -6.43
C ALA A 47 12.34 -4.03 -5.85
N GLY A 48 12.71 -4.31 -4.60
CA GLY A 48 13.79 -3.62 -3.92
C GLY A 48 13.41 -2.19 -3.53
N THR A 49 14.38 -1.29 -3.56
CA THR A 49 14.15 0.12 -3.22
C THR A 49 13.30 0.79 -4.29
N LEU A 50 12.20 1.38 -3.88
CA LEU A 50 11.29 2.06 -4.81
C LEU A 50 11.86 3.37 -5.30
N SER A 51 11.48 3.77 -6.50
CA SER A 51 11.92 5.00 -7.16
C SER A 51 10.75 5.66 -7.90
N GLY A 52 11.04 6.73 -8.65
CA GLY A 52 10.01 7.40 -9.43
C GLY A 52 9.05 8.22 -8.57
N TRP A 53 9.53 8.77 -7.47
CA TRP A 53 8.71 9.54 -6.55
C TRP A 53 8.30 10.88 -7.16
N THR A 54 7.02 11.21 -6.99
CA THR A 54 6.45 12.47 -7.42
C THR A 54 6.04 13.29 -6.20
N PRO A 55 6.41 14.60 -6.14
CA PRO A 55 5.98 15.43 -5.02
C PRO A 55 4.46 15.56 -4.95
N LEU A 56 3.94 15.51 -3.72
CA LEU A 56 2.52 15.68 -3.42
C LEU A 56 2.41 16.54 -2.16
N GLY A 57 2.46 17.88 -2.33
CA GLY A 57 2.56 18.78 -1.19
C GLY A 57 3.82 18.48 -0.38
N PRO A 58 3.73 18.32 0.95
CA PRO A 58 4.89 17.97 1.77
C PRO A 58 5.30 16.50 1.65
N TYR A 59 4.54 15.67 0.92
CA TYR A 59 4.76 14.23 0.78
C TYR A 59 5.29 13.89 -0.60
N GLU A 60 5.65 12.63 -0.78
CA GLU A 60 5.94 12.07 -2.10
C GLU A 60 5.15 10.78 -2.30
N TRP A 61 4.74 10.52 -3.53
CA TRP A 61 4.06 9.28 -3.87
C TRP A 61 4.70 8.61 -5.08
N THR A 62 4.52 7.32 -5.17
CA THR A 62 4.89 6.55 -6.35
C THR A 62 3.90 5.43 -6.57
N ARG A 63 3.85 4.96 -7.82
CA ARG A 63 3.06 3.80 -8.20
C ARG A 63 4.00 2.65 -8.54
N VAL A 64 3.67 1.46 -8.05
CA VAL A 64 4.42 0.24 -8.36
C VAL A 64 3.47 -0.70 -9.09
N ASP A 65 3.79 -1.02 -10.34
CA ASP A 65 3.06 -2.05 -11.06
C ASP A 65 3.67 -3.40 -10.72
N MET A 66 2.85 -4.31 -10.21
CA MET A 66 3.28 -5.67 -9.83
C MET A 66 2.91 -6.67 -10.91
N VAL A 67 1.71 -6.56 -11.44
CA VAL A 67 1.19 -7.40 -12.52
C VAL A 67 0.48 -6.48 -13.49
N THR A 68 0.81 -6.56 -14.78
CA THR A 68 0.20 -5.73 -15.82
C THR A 68 -0.31 -6.57 -16.97
N GLY A 69 -1.24 -6.00 -17.73
CA GLY A 69 -1.81 -6.64 -18.91
C GLY A 69 -2.46 -7.97 -18.59
N ASP A 70 -1.97 -9.01 -19.18
CA ASP A 70 -2.51 -10.36 -19.05
C ASP A 70 -1.68 -11.16 -18.03
N PHE A 71 -1.81 -10.81 -16.76
CA PHE A 71 -1.10 -11.50 -15.65
C PHE A 71 0.43 -11.48 -15.78
N GLN A 72 0.98 -10.46 -16.42
CA GLN A 72 2.42 -10.35 -16.63
C GLN A 72 3.11 -9.74 -15.42
N SER A 73 4.04 -10.48 -14.83
CA SER A 73 4.85 -9.99 -13.72
C SER A 73 5.76 -8.83 -14.16
N VAL A 74 5.90 -7.84 -13.28
CA VAL A 74 6.77 -6.69 -13.50
C VAL A 74 7.91 -6.76 -12.49
N ASN A 75 9.16 -6.71 -12.96
CA ASN A 75 10.36 -6.73 -12.12
C ASN A 75 10.43 -7.90 -11.12
N GLY A 76 9.89 -9.05 -11.52
CA GLY A 76 9.85 -10.22 -10.64
C GLY A 76 8.72 -10.21 -9.61
N CYS A 77 7.89 -9.16 -9.60
CA CYS A 77 6.71 -9.12 -8.75
C CYS A 77 5.59 -9.97 -9.32
N ALA A 78 4.76 -10.50 -8.45
CA ALA A 78 3.60 -11.31 -8.83
C ALA A 78 2.51 -11.08 -7.79
N ASN A 79 1.31 -11.58 -8.03
CA ASN A 79 0.27 -11.58 -7.01
C ASN A 79 0.63 -12.54 -5.87
N GLY A 80 0.12 -12.28 -4.71
CA GLY A 80 0.35 -13.07 -3.52
C GLY A 80 0.76 -12.24 -2.31
N ARG A 81 1.57 -12.82 -1.45
CA ARG A 81 2.04 -12.17 -0.23
C ARG A 81 3.31 -11.37 -0.51
N HIS A 82 3.34 -10.13 -0.03
CA HIS A 82 4.51 -9.25 -0.13
C HIS A 82 4.78 -8.50 1.16
N GLU A 83 6.02 -8.09 1.35
CA GLU A 83 6.44 -7.29 2.50
C GLU A 83 7.06 -5.98 2.03
N MET A 84 6.75 -4.92 2.75
CA MET A 84 7.31 -3.59 2.53
C MET A 84 7.85 -3.02 3.83
N LYS A 85 8.96 -2.30 3.75
CA LYS A 85 9.62 -1.71 4.92
C LYS A 85 10.20 -0.35 4.59
N SER A 86 10.27 0.50 5.59
CA SER A 86 10.96 1.78 5.56
C SER A 86 11.41 2.16 6.98
N ASP A 87 12.35 3.10 7.08
CA ASP A 87 12.75 3.67 8.38
C ASP A 87 11.75 4.71 8.89
N LEU A 88 10.86 5.19 8.02
CA LEU A 88 9.82 6.15 8.36
C LEU A 88 8.45 5.58 7.97
N PRO A 89 7.38 6.00 8.67
CA PRO A 89 6.03 5.57 8.30
C PRO A 89 5.65 5.98 6.87
N PHE A 90 4.95 5.11 6.19
CA PHE A 90 4.44 5.34 4.84
C PHE A 90 3.06 4.70 4.68
N GLY A 91 2.33 5.12 3.66
CA GLY A 91 1.01 4.58 3.35
C GLY A 91 1.03 3.77 2.06
N VAL A 92 0.24 2.70 2.02
CA VAL A 92 0.13 1.84 0.84
C VAL A 92 -1.33 1.54 0.56
N THR A 93 -1.74 1.74 -0.67
CA THR A 93 -3.05 1.29 -1.17
C THR A 93 -2.81 0.25 -2.27
N VAL A 94 -3.47 -0.88 -2.14
CA VAL A 94 -3.42 -1.98 -3.11
C VAL A 94 -4.57 -1.82 -4.09
N TRP A 95 -4.28 -1.88 -5.38
CA TRP A 95 -5.25 -1.80 -6.46
C TRP A 95 -5.19 -3.05 -7.30
N GLY A 96 -6.34 -3.67 -7.54
CA GLY A 96 -6.48 -4.78 -8.47
C GLY A 96 -7.47 -4.42 -9.56
N TRP A 97 -7.13 -4.71 -10.80
CA TRP A 97 -7.96 -4.44 -11.98
C TRP A 97 -8.20 -5.73 -12.74
N GLY A 98 -9.49 -6.05 -12.96
CA GLY A 98 -9.86 -7.09 -13.89
C GLY A 98 -10.02 -6.49 -15.27
N SER A 99 -9.40 -7.12 -16.26
CA SER A 99 -9.48 -6.71 -17.66
C SER A 99 -10.18 -7.81 -18.48
N PHE A 100 -10.34 -7.53 -19.77
CA PHE A 100 -10.84 -8.55 -20.68
C PHE A 100 -9.95 -9.80 -20.70
N ALA A 101 -8.65 -9.62 -20.41
CA ALA A 101 -7.70 -10.71 -20.32
C ALA A 101 -7.86 -11.60 -19.09
N SER A 102 -8.66 -11.18 -18.10
CA SER A 102 -8.91 -11.97 -16.90
C SER A 102 -9.60 -13.28 -17.29
N LEU A 103 -8.97 -14.40 -16.93
CA LEU A 103 -9.53 -15.73 -17.20
C LEU A 103 -10.73 -16.04 -16.31
N SER A 104 -10.83 -15.35 -15.18
CA SER A 104 -11.96 -15.50 -14.27
C SER A 104 -13.08 -14.56 -14.68
N VAL A 105 -14.24 -15.12 -14.92
CA VAL A 105 -15.44 -14.33 -15.24
C VAL A 105 -15.77 -13.37 -14.11
N SER A 106 -15.46 -13.74 -12.89
CA SER A 106 -15.77 -12.92 -11.71
C SER A 106 -14.94 -11.65 -11.60
N THR A 107 -13.77 -11.61 -12.23
CA THR A 107 -12.87 -10.45 -12.18
C THR A 107 -12.79 -9.66 -13.48
N SER A 108 -13.49 -10.10 -14.54
CA SER A 108 -13.52 -9.36 -15.80
C SER A 108 -14.18 -8.00 -15.60
N TYR A 109 -13.47 -6.91 -15.95
CA TYR A 109 -13.93 -5.52 -15.83
C TYR A 109 -14.30 -5.07 -14.40
N VAL A 110 -13.82 -5.78 -13.39
CA VAL A 110 -14.00 -5.40 -11.98
C VAL A 110 -12.69 -4.90 -11.43
N SER A 111 -12.77 -4.05 -10.42
CA SER A 111 -11.60 -3.53 -9.72
C SER A 111 -11.84 -3.51 -8.22
N TYR A 112 -10.76 -3.52 -7.47
CA TYR A 112 -10.81 -3.32 -6.04
C TYR A 112 -9.66 -2.43 -5.59
N ALA A 113 -9.83 -1.78 -4.44
CA ALA A 113 -8.76 -1.05 -3.78
C ALA A 113 -8.94 -1.16 -2.27
N TYR A 114 -7.84 -1.35 -1.55
CA TYR A 114 -7.87 -1.35 -0.10
C TYR A 114 -6.53 -0.86 0.45
N PRO A 115 -6.54 -0.21 1.64
CA PRO A 115 -5.29 0.13 2.32
C PRO A 115 -4.62 -1.13 2.82
N ALA A 116 -3.28 -1.22 2.69
CA ALA A 116 -2.53 -2.40 3.08
C ALA A 116 -2.55 -2.63 4.59
N GLY A 117 -2.76 -1.56 5.35
CA GLY A 117 -2.87 -1.63 6.80
C GLY A 117 -2.82 -0.25 7.41
N ALA A 118 -3.09 -0.18 8.71
CA ALA A 118 -3.02 1.06 9.46
C ALA A 118 -2.77 0.75 10.93
N SER A 119 -1.99 1.62 11.58
CA SER A 119 -1.88 1.57 13.03
C SER A 119 -3.09 2.24 13.67
N VAL A 120 -3.44 1.80 14.85
CA VAL A 120 -4.46 2.47 15.64
C VAL A 120 -3.74 3.37 16.64
N GLN A 121 -3.92 4.67 16.48
CA GLN A 121 -3.46 5.63 17.48
C GLN A 121 -4.68 6.21 18.18
N PRO A 122 -4.74 6.16 19.52
CA PRO A 122 -5.86 6.73 20.24
C PRO A 122 -5.87 8.25 20.04
N ILE A 123 -6.98 8.74 19.52
CA ILE A 123 -7.19 10.19 19.35
C ILE A 123 -7.44 10.84 20.70
N ASN A 124 -8.05 10.11 21.62
CA ASN A 124 -8.30 10.54 22.99
C ASN A 124 -7.75 9.49 23.95
N GLU A 125 -6.77 9.90 24.76
CA GLU A 125 -6.32 9.08 25.88
C GLU A 125 -7.33 9.22 27.03
N VAL A 126 -8.37 8.44 26.98
CA VAL A 126 -9.27 8.31 28.11
C VAL A 126 -8.80 7.14 28.96
N VAL A 127 -8.21 7.46 30.09
CA VAL A 127 -7.92 6.44 31.10
C VAL A 127 -9.23 6.10 31.78
N VAL A 128 -9.79 4.96 31.44
CA VAL A 128 -10.96 4.46 32.15
C VAL A 128 -10.49 3.92 33.50
N PRO A 129 -10.89 4.50 34.63
CA PRO A 129 -10.50 3.99 35.93
C PRO A 129 -11.03 2.57 36.11
N PRO A 130 -10.30 1.71 36.87
CA PRO A 130 -10.80 0.38 37.14
C PRO A 130 -12.17 0.42 37.78
N VAL A 131 -13.07 -0.41 37.32
CA VAL A 131 -14.40 -0.49 37.88
C VAL A 131 -14.28 -1.02 39.31
N PRO A 132 -14.79 -0.30 40.33
CA PRO A 132 -14.76 -0.80 41.69
C PRO A 132 -15.56 -2.10 41.78
N LYS A 133 -14.97 -3.07 42.43
CA LYS A 133 -15.70 -4.32 42.68
C LYS A 133 -16.63 -4.15 43.87
#